data_f198008a6f538bd498f8b84c64c13513
#
_entry.id   f198008a6f538bd498f8b84c64c13513
#
_cell.length_a   1.000
_cell.length_b   1.000
_cell.length_c   1.000
_cell.angle_alpha   90.00
_cell.angle_beta   90.00
_cell.angle_gamma   90.00
#
_symmetry.space_group_name_H-M   'P 1'
#
loop_
_entity.id
_entity.type
_entity.pdbx_description
1 polymer ?
#
loop_
_entity_poly.entity_id
_entity_poly.type
_entity_poly.pdbx_seq_one_letter_code
_entity_poly.pdbx_strand_id
1 'polypeptide(L)'
;MNLLVKKPEKLSHLILLDAAGVYEPSRKRDILKKLSRILSPLKQIRPLRKILHKIIGASDYERAPENMKKTLSNMLESDKDLDYTKIQVKTDILWGEMDKITPVRQAKKLHAGIKGSRIKIFPNWTHAPYIADPEGLARAISQVLKDKK
;
A
#
# COMPACT_ATOMS: atom_id res chain seq x y z
N MET A 1 -10.72 -2.12 -0.29
CA MET A 1 -11.30 -1.09 0.59
C MET A 1 -12.43 -0.29 -0.07
N ASN A 2 -12.28 0.24 -1.27
CA ASN A 2 -13.35 1.01 -1.98
C ASN A 2 -14.71 0.29 -2.06
N LEU A 3 -14.72 -1.03 -2.29
CA LEU A 3 -15.95 -1.82 -2.32
C LEU A 3 -16.67 -1.81 -0.97
N LEU A 4 -15.92 -1.89 0.13
CA LEU A 4 -16.46 -1.92 1.49
C LEU A 4 -17.11 -0.61 1.90
N VAL A 5 -16.54 0.52 1.45
CA VAL A 5 -17.14 1.83 1.69
C VAL A 5 -18.44 2.01 0.90
N LYS A 6 -18.53 1.39 -0.29
CA LYS A 6 -19.69 1.51 -1.19
C LYS A 6 -20.81 0.48 -0.91
N LYS A 7 -20.43 -0.73 -0.48
CA LYS A 7 -21.34 -1.89 -0.29
C LYS A 7 -20.91 -2.72 0.92
N PRO A 8 -21.00 -2.18 2.14
CA PRO A 8 -20.52 -2.84 3.35
C PRO A 8 -21.26 -4.16 3.66
N GLU A 9 -22.50 -4.26 3.25
CA GLU A 9 -23.37 -5.44 3.49
C GLU A 9 -22.90 -6.72 2.77
N LYS A 10 -22.02 -6.59 1.78
CA LYS A 10 -21.52 -7.75 1.02
C LYS A 10 -20.41 -8.52 1.70
N LEU A 11 -19.87 -8.00 2.78
CA LEU A 11 -18.71 -8.57 3.46
C LEU A 11 -18.96 -8.67 4.96
N SER A 12 -18.67 -9.83 5.52
CA SER A 12 -18.79 -10.08 6.97
C SER A 12 -17.47 -9.86 7.71
N HIS A 13 -16.34 -9.88 7.00
CA HIS A 13 -15.00 -9.79 7.57
C HIS A 13 -14.00 -9.27 6.52
N LEU A 14 -13.09 -8.42 6.95
CA LEU A 14 -12.01 -7.88 6.15
C LEU A 14 -10.67 -8.28 6.75
N ILE A 15 -9.79 -8.84 5.94
CA ILE A 15 -8.39 -9.06 6.30
C ILE A 15 -7.53 -8.15 5.40
N LEU A 16 -6.80 -7.24 6.01
CA LEU A 16 -5.82 -6.37 5.33
C LEU A 16 -4.43 -6.95 5.54
N LEU A 17 -3.80 -7.40 4.46
CA LEU A 17 -2.45 -7.95 4.46
C LEU A 17 -1.53 -6.99 3.71
N ASP A 18 -0.57 -6.38 4.41
CA ASP A 18 0.41 -5.43 3.84
C ASP A 18 -0.22 -4.48 2.81
N ALA A 19 -1.40 -3.98 3.13
CA ALA A 19 -2.30 -3.35 2.19
C ALA A 19 -1.87 -1.92 1.84
N ALA A 20 -1.91 -1.58 0.55
CA ALA A 20 -1.94 -0.20 0.10
C ALA A 20 -3.30 0.46 0.44
N GLY A 21 -3.41 1.79 0.25
CA GLY A 21 -4.66 2.52 0.43
C GLY A 21 -4.60 3.56 1.55
N VAL A 22 -3.45 3.75 2.16
CA VAL A 22 -3.21 4.88 3.06
C VAL A 22 -2.45 5.97 2.31
N TYR A 23 -3.17 7.02 1.91
CA TYR A 23 -2.51 8.18 1.33
C TYR A 23 -1.63 8.87 2.38
N GLU A 24 -0.34 8.96 2.08
CA GLU A 24 0.62 9.73 2.87
C GLU A 24 1.18 10.87 2.01
N PRO A 25 0.84 12.12 2.32
CA PRO A 25 1.48 13.25 1.67
C PRO A 25 2.98 13.21 2.01
N SER A 26 3.81 13.10 0.99
CA SER A 26 5.25 13.05 1.16
C SER A 26 5.88 14.34 0.67
N ARG A 27 6.33 15.20 1.61
CA ARG A 27 7.08 16.43 1.28
C ARG A 27 8.28 16.14 0.37
N LYS A 28 8.96 14.99 0.58
CA LYS A 28 10.08 14.57 -0.29
C LYS A 28 9.60 14.33 -1.73
N ARG A 29 8.47 13.68 -1.91
CA ARG A 29 7.89 13.41 -3.24
C ARG A 29 7.42 14.69 -3.91
N ASP A 30 6.86 15.61 -3.15
CA ASP A 30 6.40 16.91 -3.68
C ASP A 30 7.59 17.79 -4.05
N ILE A 31 8.65 17.80 -3.26
CA ILE A 31 9.92 18.46 -3.58
C ILE A 31 10.53 17.83 -4.83
N LEU A 32 10.60 16.49 -4.92
CA LEU A 32 11.11 15.78 -6.10
C LEU A 32 10.27 16.06 -7.35
N LYS A 33 8.94 16.15 -7.23
CA LYS A 33 8.06 16.57 -8.34
C LYS A 33 8.34 18.00 -8.77
N LYS A 34 8.52 18.95 -7.85
CA LYS A 34 8.90 20.33 -8.15
C LYS A 34 10.27 20.40 -8.82
N LEU A 35 11.28 19.71 -8.24
CA LEU A 35 12.63 19.60 -8.84
C LEU A 35 12.58 18.99 -10.26
N SER A 36 11.80 17.91 -10.44
CA SER A 36 11.69 17.25 -11.74
C SER A 36 11.04 18.15 -12.81
N ARG A 37 10.18 19.09 -12.41
CA ARG A 37 9.64 20.12 -13.34
C ARG A 37 10.70 21.15 -13.70
N ILE A 38 11.47 21.64 -12.72
CA ILE A 38 12.55 22.61 -12.92
C ILE A 38 13.68 21.98 -13.77
N LEU A 39 14.01 20.71 -13.51
CA LEU A 39 15.03 19.95 -14.25
C LEU A 39 14.49 19.31 -15.55
N SER A 40 13.24 19.62 -15.93
CA SER A 40 12.61 19.08 -17.14
C SER A 40 13.44 19.29 -18.42
N PRO A 41 14.06 20.46 -18.67
CA PRO A 41 14.93 20.64 -19.84
C PRO A 41 16.18 19.76 -19.80
N LEU A 42 16.72 19.41 -18.62
CA LEU A 42 17.87 18.52 -18.49
C LEU A 42 17.54 17.05 -18.77
N LYS A 43 16.25 16.66 -18.83
CA LYS A 43 15.82 15.30 -19.21
C LYS A 43 16.20 14.93 -20.65
N GLN A 44 16.54 15.89 -21.49
CA GLN A 44 17.04 15.66 -22.84
C GLN A 44 18.46 15.09 -22.85
N ILE A 45 19.19 15.19 -21.73
CA ILE A 45 20.55 14.63 -21.60
C ILE A 45 20.43 13.17 -21.15
N ARG A 46 20.58 12.23 -22.09
CA ARG A 46 20.42 10.79 -21.89
C ARG A 46 21.13 10.20 -20.65
N PRO A 47 22.40 10.50 -20.31
CA PRO A 47 23.07 9.92 -19.16
C PRO A 47 22.48 10.42 -17.82
N LEU A 48 22.06 11.67 -17.72
CA LEU A 48 21.49 12.25 -16.51
C LEU A 48 20.12 11.65 -16.17
N ARG A 49 19.34 11.30 -17.20
CA ARG A 49 18.08 10.60 -17.07
C ARG A 49 18.25 9.23 -16.41
N LYS A 50 19.25 8.43 -16.83
CA LYS A 50 19.52 7.12 -16.24
C LYS A 50 19.90 7.19 -14.75
N ILE A 51 20.69 8.19 -14.37
CA ILE A 51 21.11 8.40 -12.98
C ILE A 51 19.92 8.82 -12.13
N LEU A 52 19.10 9.75 -12.62
CA LEU A 52 17.90 10.23 -11.93
C LEU A 52 16.88 9.10 -11.67
N HIS A 53 16.70 8.22 -12.67
CA HIS A 53 15.80 7.07 -12.59
C HIS A 53 16.28 6.03 -11.57
N LYS A 54 17.59 5.79 -11.49
CA LYS A 54 18.18 4.88 -10.52
C LYS A 54 18.01 5.39 -9.07
N ILE A 55 18.09 6.71 -8.88
CA ILE A 55 17.92 7.36 -7.56
C ILE A 55 16.44 7.34 -7.12
N ILE A 56 15.49 7.42 -8.06
CA ILE A 56 14.05 7.46 -7.77
C ILE A 56 13.44 6.06 -7.62
N GLY A 57 14.18 4.98 -7.96
CA GLY A 57 13.68 3.61 -7.88
C GLY A 57 12.53 3.30 -8.86
N ALA A 58 12.42 4.09 -9.95
CA ALA A 58 11.30 4.03 -10.89
C ALA A 58 11.51 3.04 -12.05
N SER A 59 12.52 2.15 -11.97
CA SER A 59 12.91 1.27 -13.07
C SER A 59 11.76 0.36 -13.55
N ASP A 60 10.98 -0.17 -12.62
CA ASP A 60 9.91 -1.12 -12.95
C ASP A 60 8.66 -0.40 -13.49
N TYR A 61 8.35 0.76 -12.95
CA TYR A 61 7.27 1.61 -13.48
C TYR A 61 7.52 2.06 -14.91
N GLU A 62 8.76 2.39 -15.26
CA GLU A 62 9.09 2.84 -16.63
C GLU A 62 8.99 1.74 -17.67
N ARG A 63 9.36 0.52 -17.30
CA ARG A 63 9.27 -0.66 -18.16
C ARG A 63 7.84 -1.18 -18.31
N ALA A 64 6.95 -0.77 -17.42
CA ALA A 64 5.56 -1.19 -17.46
C ALA A 64 4.83 -0.65 -18.71
N PRO A 65 3.96 -1.44 -19.33
CA PRO A 65 3.07 -0.98 -20.40
C PRO A 65 2.21 0.21 -19.97
N GLU A 66 1.83 1.06 -20.92
CA GLU A 66 1.06 2.28 -20.63
C GLU A 66 -0.28 2.03 -19.92
N ASN A 67 -0.96 0.92 -20.24
CA ASN A 67 -2.18 0.51 -19.54
C ASN A 67 -1.93 0.20 -18.06
N MET A 68 -0.80 -0.45 -17.72
CA MET A 68 -0.41 -0.70 -16.33
C MET A 68 -0.05 0.59 -15.60
N LYS A 69 0.67 1.50 -16.24
CA LYS A 69 0.99 2.82 -15.67
C LYS A 69 -0.29 3.61 -15.36
N LYS A 70 -1.25 3.59 -16.29
CA LYS A 70 -2.56 4.24 -16.10
C LYS A 70 -3.35 3.58 -14.97
N THR A 71 -3.37 2.26 -14.89
CA THR A 71 -4.04 1.52 -13.81
C THR A 71 -3.44 1.87 -12.46
N LEU A 72 -2.10 1.83 -12.33
CA LEU A 72 -1.42 2.19 -11.09
C LEU A 72 -1.70 3.66 -10.70
N SER A 73 -1.67 4.58 -11.66
CA SER A 73 -2.00 5.98 -11.43
C SER A 73 -3.42 6.15 -10.90
N ASN A 74 -4.39 5.46 -11.50
CA ASN A 74 -5.78 5.50 -11.07
C ASN A 74 -5.97 4.90 -9.66
N MET A 75 -5.26 3.80 -9.36
CA MET A 75 -5.27 3.21 -8.01
C MET A 75 -4.73 4.19 -6.96
N LEU A 76 -3.57 4.80 -7.22
CA LEU A 76 -2.97 5.79 -6.31
C LEU A 76 -3.82 7.05 -6.15
N GLU A 77 -4.54 7.45 -7.19
CA GLU A 77 -5.47 8.57 -7.14
C GLU A 77 -6.70 8.22 -6.27
N SER A 78 -7.26 7.01 -6.47
CA SER A 78 -8.42 6.54 -5.68
C SER A 78 -8.12 6.37 -4.19
N ASP A 79 -6.86 6.16 -3.83
CA ASP A 79 -6.44 6.04 -2.42
C ASP A 79 -6.49 7.39 -1.68
N LYS A 80 -6.46 8.52 -2.39
CA LYS A 80 -6.54 9.85 -1.78
C LYS A 80 -7.91 10.14 -1.18
N ASP A 81 -8.94 9.61 -1.82
CA ASP A 81 -10.34 9.84 -1.46
C ASP A 81 -10.91 8.71 -0.59
N LEU A 82 -10.07 7.73 -0.25
CA LEU A 82 -10.49 6.58 0.53
C LEU A 82 -10.64 6.95 2.01
N ASP A 83 -11.88 7.05 2.45
CA ASP A 83 -12.22 7.23 3.85
C ASP A 83 -12.41 5.87 4.54
N TYR A 84 -11.31 5.31 5.05
CA TYR A 84 -11.32 4.03 5.75
C TYR A 84 -12.00 4.08 7.13
N THR A 85 -12.32 5.27 7.65
CA THR A 85 -13.10 5.41 8.89
C THR A 85 -14.54 4.95 8.73
N LYS A 86 -15.02 4.89 7.48
CA LYS A 86 -16.36 4.35 7.13
C LYS A 86 -16.42 2.82 7.08
N ILE A 87 -15.31 2.13 7.27
CA ILE A 87 -15.28 0.67 7.31
C ILE A 87 -15.86 0.21 8.65
N GLN A 88 -17.04 -0.40 8.62
CA GLN A 88 -17.75 -0.91 9.80
C GLN A 88 -17.68 -2.44 9.92
N VAL A 89 -17.04 -3.09 8.97
CA VAL A 89 -16.89 -4.54 8.95
C VAL A 89 -15.79 -4.96 9.93
N LYS A 90 -15.98 -6.10 10.63
CA LYS A 90 -14.91 -6.69 11.44
C LYS A 90 -13.63 -6.77 10.63
N THR A 91 -12.56 -6.15 11.11
CA THR A 91 -11.34 -5.97 10.34
C THR A 91 -10.13 -6.46 11.13
N ASP A 92 -9.34 -7.33 10.50
CA ASP A 92 -8.02 -7.75 10.98
C ASP A 92 -6.93 -7.21 10.04
N ILE A 93 -5.91 -6.61 10.62
CA ILE A 93 -4.78 -6.02 9.93
C ILE A 93 -3.54 -6.86 10.24
N LEU A 94 -3.06 -7.60 9.25
CA LEU A 94 -1.84 -8.42 9.34
C LEU A 94 -0.75 -7.70 8.57
N TRP A 95 0.42 -7.51 9.20
CA TRP A 95 1.45 -6.66 8.60
C TRP A 95 2.86 -7.15 8.88
N GLY A 96 3.73 -7.05 7.85
CA GLY A 96 5.15 -7.32 7.99
C GLY A 96 5.89 -6.13 8.61
N GLU A 97 6.67 -6.38 9.67
CA GLU A 97 7.51 -5.35 10.29
C GLU A 97 8.60 -4.86 9.33
N MET A 98 9.10 -5.78 8.48
CA MET A 98 10.14 -5.50 7.50
C MET A 98 9.61 -5.00 6.16
N ASP A 99 8.32 -4.68 6.05
CA ASP A 99 7.73 -4.14 4.83
C ASP A 99 8.25 -2.71 4.54
N LYS A 100 9.04 -2.60 3.47
CA LYS A 100 9.61 -1.32 2.99
C LYS A 100 8.73 -0.63 1.95
N ILE A 101 7.73 -1.32 1.40
CA ILE A 101 6.81 -0.80 0.38
C ILE A 101 5.64 -0.11 1.06
N THR A 102 4.96 -0.83 1.96
CA THR A 102 3.91 -0.28 2.83
C THR A 102 4.36 -0.36 4.29
N PRO A 103 5.07 0.64 4.80
CA PRO A 103 5.64 0.58 6.14
C PRO A 103 4.59 0.45 7.25
N VAL A 104 4.95 -0.20 8.37
CA VAL A 104 4.08 -0.45 9.55
C VAL A 104 3.29 0.77 10.03
N ARG A 105 3.80 1.99 9.82
CA ARG A 105 3.05 3.21 10.15
C ARG A 105 1.70 3.31 9.41
N GLN A 106 1.59 2.70 8.21
CA GLN A 106 0.32 2.65 7.47
C GLN A 106 -0.66 1.68 8.13
N ALA A 107 -0.18 0.51 8.60
CA ALA A 107 -1.00 -0.41 9.39
C ALA A 107 -1.56 0.26 10.65
N LYS A 108 -0.70 1.01 11.37
CA LYS A 108 -1.10 1.75 12.57
C LYS A 108 -2.14 2.83 12.27
N LYS A 109 -2.03 3.52 11.12
CA LYS A 109 -3.05 4.50 10.69
C LYS A 109 -4.38 3.84 10.37
N LEU A 110 -4.36 2.72 9.65
CA LEU A 110 -5.56 1.94 9.37
C LEU A 110 -6.22 1.47 10.67
N HIS A 111 -5.44 0.93 11.59
CA HIS A 111 -5.93 0.49 12.90
C HIS A 111 -6.54 1.64 13.71
N ALA A 112 -5.92 2.80 13.72
CA ALA A 112 -6.46 3.98 14.41
C ALA A 112 -7.75 4.50 13.79
N GLY A 113 -7.92 4.36 12.47
CA GLY A 113 -9.09 4.87 11.75
C GLY A 113 -10.23 3.87 11.62
N ILE A 114 -9.96 2.58 11.54
CA ILE A 114 -10.99 1.53 11.41
C ILE A 114 -11.43 1.09 12.81
N LYS A 115 -12.59 1.56 13.24
CA LYS A 115 -13.14 1.28 14.57
C LYS A 115 -13.30 -0.24 14.80
N GLY A 116 -12.76 -0.74 15.92
CA GLY A 116 -12.86 -2.16 16.28
C GLY A 116 -11.97 -3.08 15.47
N SER A 117 -11.06 -2.57 14.65
CA SER A 117 -10.07 -3.40 13.97
C SER A 117 -9.07 -4.00 14.96
N ARG A 118 -8.48 -5.14 14.60
CA ARG A 118 -7.37 -5.76 15.31
C ARG A 118 -6.12 -5.66 14.45
N ILE A 119 -4.96 -5.47 15.06
CA ILE A 119 -3.68 -5.40 14.34
C ILE A 119 -2.71 -6.46 14.88
N LYS A 120 -2.04 -7.16 13.96
CA LYS A 120 -0.96 -8.08 14.28
C LYS A 120 0.24 -7.79 13.35
N ILE A 121 1.39 -7.52 13.95
CA ILE A 121 2.63 -7.24 13.24
C ILE A 121 3.55 -8.46 13.38
N PHE A 122 4.12 -8.90 12.26
CA PHE A 122 4.99 -10.08 12.18
C PHE A 122 6.44 -9.63 11.94
N PRO A 123 7.37 -9.92 12.87
CA PRO A 123 8.74 -9.37 12.84
C PRO A 123 9.52 -9.72 11.56
N ASN A 124 9.29 -10.93 11.01
CA ASN A 124 10.06 -11.45 9.87
C ASN A 124 9.34 -11.32 8.52
N TRP A 125 8.16 -10.72 8.47
CA TRP A 125 7.43 -10.57 7.21
C TRP A 125 7.83 -9.30 6.48
N THR A 126 8.01 -9.45 5.17
CA THR A 126 8.17 -8.37 4.21
C THR A 126 6.83 -8.10 3.52
N HIS A 127 6.80 -7.27 2.47
CA HIS A 127 5.59 -6.94 1.69
C HIS A 127 4.90 -8.14 1.02
N ALA A 128 5.57 -9.27 0.89
CA ALA A 128 5.03 -10.44 0.21
C ALA A 128 5.15 -11.71 1.09
N PRO A 129 4.48 -11.78 2.25
CA PRO A 129 4.57 -12.94 3.13
C PRO A 129 4.04 -14.22 2.49
N TYR A 130 3.15 -14.10 1.51
CA TYR A 130 2.66 -15.24 0.71
C TYR A 130 3.77 -15.92 -0.14
N ILE A 131 4.91 -15.24 -0.37
CA ILE A 131 6.10 -15.82 -1.02
C ILE A 131 7.11 -16.26 0.04
N ALA A 132 7.35 -15.42 1.06
CA ALA A 132 8.44 -15.62 2.01
C ALA A 132 8.07 -16.64 3.12
N ASP A 133 6.82 -16.66 3.57
CA ASP A 133 6.32 -17.52 4.65
C ASP A 133 4.84 -17.91 4.41
N PRO A 134 4.55 -18.70 3.35
CA PRO A 134 3.17 -19.06 3.00
C PRO A 134 2.47 -19.87 4.11
N GLU A 135 3.20 -20.71 4.82
CA GLU A 135 2.64 -21.50 5.93
C GLU A 135 2.30 -20.62 7.14
N GLY A 136 3.19 -19.69 7.50
CA GLY A 136 2.94 -18.72 8.57
C GLY A 136 1.74 -17.85 8.26
N LEU A 137 1.61 -17.40 7.01
CA LEU A 137 0.46 -16.65 6.54
C LEU A 137 -0.83 -17.48 6.63
N ALA A 138 -0.81 -18.73 6.19
CA ALA A 138 -1.97 -19.64 6.26
C ALA A 138 -2.41 -19.86 7.72
N ARG A 139 -1.46 -20.06 8.63
CA ARG A 139 -1.73 -20.18 10.08
C ARG A 139 -2.35 -18.89 10.63
N ALA A 140 -1.79 -17.73 10.28
CA ALA A 140 -2.30 -16.43 10.74
C ALA A 140 -3.73 -16.17 10.28
N ILE A 141 -4.03 -16.42 9.00
CA ILE A 141 -5.38 -16.27 8.44
C ILE A 141 -6.34 -17.26 9.11
N SER A 142 -5.93 -18.52 9.27
CA SER A 142 -6.76 -19.56 9.91
C SER A 142 -7.11 -19.17 11.35
N GLN A 143 -6.18 -18.59 12.10
CA GLN A 143 -6.43 -18.10 13.44
C GLN A 143 -7.45 -16.97 13.45
N VAL A 144 -7.28 -15.97 12.57
CA VAL A 144 -8.23 -14.86 12.43
C VAL A 144 -9.65 -15.35 12.12
N LEU A 145 -9.77 -16.39 11.28
CA LEU A 145 -11.07 -16.95 10.91
C LEU A 145 -11.69 -17.79 12.04
N LYS A 146 -10.89 -18.46 12.86
CA LYS A 146 -11.37 -19.22 14.04
C LYS A 146 -11.88 -18.30 15.15
N ASP A 147 -11.22 -17.15 15.36
CA ASP A 147 -11.64 -16.13 16.32
C ASP A 147 -12.96 -15.41 15.92
N LYS A 148 -13.63 -15.93 14.91
CA LYS A 148 -14.90 -15.47 14.37
C LYS A 148 -16.11 -15.95 15.20
N LYS A 149 -15.91 -16.94 16.05
CA LYS A 149 -16.90 -17.42 17.02
C LYS A 149 -16.80 -16.59 18.30
#